data_f64247d2b3000cdf1f60bafac57e610e
#
_entry.id   f64247d2b3000cdf1f60bafac57e610e
#
_cell.length_a   1.000
_cell.length_b   1.000
_cell.length_c   1.000
_cell.angle_alpha   90.00
_cell.angle_beta   90.00
_cell.angle_gamma   90.00
#
_symmetry.space_group_name_H-M   'P 1'
#
loop_
_entity.id
_entity.type
_entity.pdbx_description
1 polymer ?
#
loop_
_entity_poly.entity_id
_entity_poly.type
_entity_poly.pdbx_seq_one_letter_code
_entity_poly.pdbx_strand_id
1 'polypeptide(L)'
;MPLKPAPKPETALLRGMRLALQSLPAVILGLSIALVLSYELWRSYSQAREDAESNVFNLVHFMTEQVERTLQSVDVNLQDIAAELESNPALPANDPDFRARLHKRLAAMPFVRALFVIGPDGYISHDTDFPATPRVSLADREYFRFHQADSSGGLHIGKPLKSRSLDVWFISMSRAIETADGHFAGIVVAAVEPLYFESFYQRLLVGSGVTTLFLEDGTLLARTPADEQAMGRSFAGREPFHRPLPLGNPRLAWYESSIDGIARVAGYQRLESMPVVVLVALNRDEVMRLWRSHAAVTLAGGVILLALLALLEWLTRRNRRREEAARLRLEKTQRLEALGRFAGGIAHDCGNLMRLIRSATIVLRPIVDDRKEAVRLLGEIGATLDAGRALVNRLLTYARNPDIHLEVADLRDLVSETWPLARQAAGPGVEVVTALSRDAAPCRIDRAQFQAAIVNLVLNARDAMPDGGRITISVQRVEDIDVSGKVDWVDVSVEDDGAGMSDDIRRQAFDPFFTMKEDGAGHGMGLSQVQEFVRQCAGRIDIFSRVGEGTRVRIRLPVENGL
;
A
#
# COMPACT_ATOMS: atom_id res chain seq x y z
N MET A 1 26.01 7.53 -44.60
CA MET A 1 24.92 6.61 -44.20
C MET A 1 23.83 7.48 -43.55
N PRO A 2 22.57 7.53 -44.02
CA PRO A 2 21.57 8.43 -43.47
C PRO A 2 21.20 7.97 -42.07
N LEU A 3 21.13 8.93 -41.15
CA LEU A 3 20.63 8.79 -39.78
C LEU A 3 19.26 8.08 -39.81
N LYS A 4 19.13 7.01 -39.02
CA LYS A 4 17.82 6.38 -38.77
C LYS A 4 16.86 7.49 -38.32
N PRO A 5 15.71 7.67 -38.96
CA PRO A 5 14.75 8.65 -38.53
C PRO A 5 14.28 8.32 -37.13
N ALA A 6 14.23 9.32 -36.25
CA ALA A 6 13.63 9.21 -34.93
C ALA A 6 12.22 8.59 -35.07
N PRO A 7 11.79 7.70 -34.16
CA PRO A 7 10.47 7.10 -34.24
C PRO A 7 9.41 8.21 -34.26
N LYS A 8 8.56 8.20 -35.28
CA LYS A 8 7.49 9.17 -35.47
C LYS A 8 6.63 9.24 -34.19
N PRO A 9 6.22 10.44 -33.72
CA PRO A 9 5.42 10.59 -32.49
C PRO A 9 4.10 9.79 -32.49
N GLU A 10 3.54 9.50 -33.65
CA GLU A 10 2.39 8.61 -33.82
C GLU A 10 2.59 7.17 -33.29
N THR A 11 3.82 6.66 -33.35
CA THR A 11 4.11 5.29 -32.85
C THR A 11 4.15 5.22 -31.33
N ALA A 12 4.52 6.31 -30.66
CA ALA A 12 4.53 6.39 -29.18
C ALA A 12 3.10 6.49 -28.62
N LEU A 13 2.24 7.29 -29.26
CA LEU A 13 0.80 7.42 -28.92
C LEU A 13 0.04 6.10 -29.10
N LEU A 14 0.25 5.41 -30.24
CA LEU A 14 -0.38 4.13 -30.51
C LEU A 14 0.08 3.02 -29.56
N ARG A 15 1.35 3.02 -29.15
CA ARG A 15 1.86 2.13 -28.10
C ARG A 15 1.24 2.44 -26.72
N GLY A 16 1.11 3.71 -26.35
CA GLY A 16 0.43 4.15 -25.12
C GLY A 16 -1.03 3.71 -25.10
N MET A 17 -1.76 3.90 -26.20
CA MET A 17 -3.16 3.46 -26.33
C MET A 17 -3.32 1.94 -26.23
N ARG A 18 -2.47 1.15 -26.88
CA ARG A 18 -2.50 -0.33 -26.77
C ARG A 18 -2.22 -0.81 -25.34
N LEU A 19 -1.28 -0.20 -24.64
CA LEU A 19 -0.98 -0.52 -23.23
C LEU A 19 -2.15 -0.14 -22.33
N ALA A 20 -2.80 1.00 -22.55
CA ALA A 20 -4.00 1.42 -21.82
C ALA A 20 -5.20 0.48 -22.09
N LEU A 21 -5.43 0.07 -23.34
CA LEU A 21 -6.50 -0.89 -23.68
C LEU A 21 -6.28 -2.27 -23.05
N GLN A 22 -5.03 -2.71 -22.92
CA GLN A 22 -4.71 -4.01 -22.33
C GLN A 22 -4.93 -4.07 -20.81
N SER A 23 -4.81 -2.93 -20.11
CA SER A 23 -5.08 -2.84 -18.67
C SER A 23 -6.53 -2.48 -18.33
N LEU A 24 -7.32 -2.10 -19.32
CA LEU A 24 -8.70 -1.68 -19.14
C LEU A 24 -9.58 -2.71 -18.39
N PRO A 25 -9.51 -4.03 -18.68
CA PRO A 25 -10.28 -5.02 -17.92
C PRO A 25 -9.92 -5.10 -16.44
N ALA A 26 -8.61 -5.02 -16.11
CA ALA A 26 -8.16 -5.03 -14.72
C ALA A 26 -8.58 -3.77 -13.96
N VAL A 27 -8.53 -2.60 -14.62
CA VAL A 27 -9.02 -1.33 -14.05
C VAL A 27 -10.53 -1.38 -13.82
N ILE A 28 -11.32 -1.86 -14.80
CA ILE A 28 -12.78 -2.00 -14.65
C ILE A 28 -13.10 -2.95 -13.50
N LEU A 29 -12.42 -4.09 -13.41
CA LEU A 29 -12.63 -5.05 -12.33
C LEU A 29 -12.25 -4.43 -10.96
N GLY A 30 -11.14 -3.72 -10.88
CA GLY A 30 -10.72 -3.01 -9.66
C GLY A 30 -11.73 -1.96 -9.22
N LEU A 31 -12.25 -1.16 -10.15
CA LEU A 31 -13.31 -0.17 -9.89
C LEU A 31 -14.63 -0.85 -9.45
N SER A 32 -14.99 -1.96 -10.08
CA SER A 32 -16.19 -2.73 -9.71
C SER A 32 -16.08 -3.29 -8.29
N ILE A 33 -14.92 -3.84 -7.92
CA ILE A 33 -14.64 -4.32 -6.56
C ILE A 33 -14.74 -3.15 -5.56
N ALA A 34 -14.11 -2.01 -5.85
CA ALA A 34 -14.15 -0.84 -4.98
C ALA A 34 -15.59 -0.31 -4.80
N LEU A 35 -16.39 -0.31 -5.87
CA LEU A 35 -17.81 0.10 -5.82
C LEU A 35 -18.64 -0.83 -4.93
N VAL A 36 -18.48 -2.15 -5.11
CA VAL A 36 -19.20 -3.17 -4.32
C VAL A 36 -18.82 -3.06 -2.84
N LEU A 37 -17.52 -2.92 -2.53
CA LEU A 37 -17.05 -2.75 -1.16
C LEU A 37 -17.59 -1.45 -0.52
N SER A 38 -17.60 -0.36 -1.27
CA SER A 38 -18.14 0.93 -0.79
C SER A 38 -19.64 0.84 -0.51
N TYR A 39 -20.38 0.17 -1.39
CA TYR A 39 -21.80 -0.07 -1.20
C TYR A 39 -22.08 -0.94 0.03
N GLU A 40 -21.34 -2.03 0.20
CA GLU A 40 -21.49 -2.94 1.33
C GLU A 40 -21.15 -2.26 2.68
N LEU A 41 -20.09 -1.45 2.72
CA LEU A 41 -19.73 -0.66 3.91
C LEU A 41 -20.80 0.38 4.23
N TRP A 42 -21.33 1.07 3.22
CA TRP A 42 -22.41 2.03 3.41
C TRP A 42 -23.69 1.34 3.91
N ARG A 43 -24.08 0.23 3.29
CA ARG A 43 -25.25 -0.55 3.67
C ARG A 43 -25.16 -1.06 5.11
N SER A 44 -24.02 -1.69 5.46
CA SER A 44 -23.80 -2.23 6.80
C SER A 44 -23.75 -1.13 7.87
N TYR A 45 -23.21 0.06 7.52
CA TYR A 45 -23.25 1.23 8.39
C TYR A 45 -24.69 1.71 8.63
N SER A 46 -25.47 1.86 7.57
CA SER A 46 -26.87 2.28 7.67
C SER A 46 -27.68 1.31 8.52
N GLN A 47 -27.48 0.02 8.31
CA GLN A 47 -28.17 -1.01 9.10
C GLN A 47 -27.76 -0.98 10.58
N ALA A 48 -26.49 -0.88 10.90
CA ALA A 48 -26.01 -0.77 12.28
C ALA A 48 -26.57 0.47 12.99
N ARG A 49 -26.74 1.56 12.24
CA ARG A 49 -27.38 2.77 12.74
C ARG A 49 -28.87 2.60 13.00
N GLU A 50 -29.60 2.02 12.06
CA GLU A 50 -31.04 1.73 12.20
C GLU A 50 -31.31 0.76 13.36
N ASP A 51 -30.49 -0.29 13.51
CA ASP A 51 -30.57 -1.24 14.63
C ASP A 51 -30.36 -0.52 15.99
N ALA A 52 -29.37 0.39 16.05
CA ALA A 52 -29.10 1.18 17.24
C ALA A 52 -30.28 2.11 17.58
N GLU A 53 -30.82 2.80 16.59
CA GLU A 53 -31.98 3.68 16.75
C GLU A 53 -33.23 2.90 17.18
N SER A 54 -33.48 1.74 16.58
CA SER A 54 -34.59 0.84 16.93
C SER A 54 -34.46 0.29 18.35
N ASN A 55 -33.27 -0.12 18.75
CA ASN A 55 -33.00 -0.58 20.11
C ASN A 55 -33.28 0.50 21.15
N VAL A 56 -32.80 1.72 20.91
CA VAL A 56 -33.04 2.85 21.82
C VAL A 56 -34.52 3.23 21.85
N PHE A 57 -35.21 3.21 20.70
CA PHE A 57 -36.63 3.46 20.60
C PHE A 57 -37.43 2.50 21.48
N ASN A 58 -37.18 1.20 21.36
CA ASN A 58 -37.86 0.17 22.14
C ASN A 58 -37.54 0.29 23.63
N LEU A 59 -36.28 0.58 23.99
CA LEU A 59 -35.88 0.74 25.37
C LEU A 59 -36.55 1.94 26.03
N VAL A 60 -36.55 3.12 25.37
CA VAL A 60 -37.15 4.31 25.95
C VAL A 60 -38.68 4.14 26.09
N HIS A 61 -39.32 3.53 25.10
CA HIS A 61 -40.77 3.27 25.17
C HIS A 61 -41.12 2.35 26.36
N PHE A 62 -40.40 1.21 26.46
CA PHE A 62 -40.58 0.29 27.60
C PHE A 62 -40.33 0.99 28.96
N MET A 63 -39.23 1.76 29.06
CA MET A 63 -38.87 2.47 30.28
C MET A 63 -39.92 3.51 30.65
N THR A 64 -40.45 4.23 29.66
CA THR A 64 -41.49 5.24 29.86
C THR A 64 -42.75 4.63 30.44
N GLU A 65 -43.24 3.51 29.86
CA GLU A 65 -44.39 2.81 30.42
C GLU A 65 -44.16 2.31 31.86
N GLN A 66 -42.97 1.81 32.14
CA GLN A 66 -42.62 1.29 33.45
C GLN A 66 -42.53 2.40 34.49
N VAL A 67 -41.92 3.55 34.15
CA VAL A 67 -41.88 4.75 35.01
C VAL A 67 -43.28 5.25 35.26
N GLU A 68 -44.11 5.37 34.22
CA GLU A 68 -45.48 5.86 34.35
C GLU A 68 -46.31 4.99 35.26
N ARG A 69 -46.29 3.67 35.11
CA ARG A 69 -46.97 2.72 36.01
C ARG A 69 -46.48 2.83 37.47
N THR A 70 -45.16 3.01 37.63
CA THR A 70 -44.55 3.15 38.96
C THR A 70 -45.05 4.43 39.66
N LEU A 71 -44.98 5.58 38.96
CA LEU A 71 -45.41 6.86 39.52
C LEU A 71 -46.94 6.93 39.71
N GLN A 72 -47.72 6.33 38.78
CA GLN A 72 -49.18 6.20 38.95
C GLN A 72 -49.55 5.39 40.19
N SER A 73 -48.82 4.32 40.50
CA SER A 73 -49.01 3.52 41.72
C SER A 73 -48.82 4.41 42.98
N VAL A 74 -47.83 5.30 42.98
CA VAL A 74 -47.66 6.25 44.09
C VAL A 74 -48.84 7.21 44.16
N ASP A 75 -49.25 7.78 43.03
CA ASP A 75 -50.32 8.76 42.95
C ASP A 75 -51.64 8.21 43.47
N VAL A 76 -52.02 6.99 43.04
CA VAL A 76 -53.24 6.33 43.56
C VAL A 76 -53.18 6.11 45.07
N ASN A 77 -52.02 5.69 45.61
CA ASN A 77 -51.89 5.56 47.07
C ASN A 77 -51.96 6.90 47.80
N LEU A 78 -51.41 8.00 47.24
CA LEU A 78 -51.52 9.35 47.82
C LEU A 78 -52.96 9.84 47.77
N GLN A 79 -53.73 9.58 46.70
CA GLN A 79 -55.15 9.88 46.59
C GLN A 79 -55.96 9.18 47.68
N ASP A 80 -55.73 7.86 47.82
CA ASP A 80 -56.41 7.04 48.82
C ASP A 80 -56.12 7.55 50.27
N ILE A 81 -54.85 7.95 50.54
CA ILE A 81 -54.46 8.47 51.86
C ILE A 81 -55.11 9.86 52.10
N ALA A 82 -55.09 10.72 51.08
CA ALA A 82 -55.75 12.03 51.18
C ALA A 82 -57.27 11.88 51.47
N ALA A 83 -57.95 11.01 50.65
CA ALA A 83 -59.38 10.76 50.82
C ALA A 83 -59.75 10.15 52.24
N GLU A 84 -58.86 9.27 52.76
CA GLU A 84 -59.01 8.72 54.09
C GLU A 84 -58.94 9.81 55.19
N LEU A 85 -58.00 10.76 55.04
CA LEU A 85 -57.84 11.88 55.97
C LEU A 85 -58.94 12.93 55.83
N GLU A 86 -59.40 13.20 54.61
CA GLU A 86 -60.56 14.09 54.35
C GLU A 86 -61.84 13.53 54.94
N SER A 87 -62.03 12.23 54.89
CA SER A 87 -63.21 11.57 55.48
C SER A 87 -63.15 11.45 57.02
N ASN A 88 -61.93 11.60 57.58
CA ASN A 88 -61.73 11.47 59.04
C ASN A 88 -60.90 12.63 59.64
N PRO A 89 -61.35 13.86 59.58
CA PRO A 89 -60.62 15.09 60.02
C PRO A 89 -60.24 15.13 61.49
N ALA A 90 -60.88 14.30 62.33
CA ALA A 90 -60.59 14.18 63.76
C ALA A 90 -59.48 13.17 64.10
N LEU A 91 -58.79 12.60 63.09
CA LEU A 91 -57.75 11.63 63.33
C LEU A 91 -56.58 12.26 64.12
N PRO A 92 -56.21 11.72 65.29
CA PRO A 92 -55.13 12.26 66.09
C PRO A 92 -53.78 12.22 65.38
N ALA A 93 -52.93 13.20 65.55
CA ALA A 93 -51.54 13.14 65.12
C ALA A 93 -50.85 11.93 65.78
N ASN A 94 -50.07 11.15 64.96
CA ASN A 94 -49.37 9.91 65.35
C ASN A 94 -50.31 8.74 65.73
N ASP A 95 -51.58 8.70 65.21
CA ASP A 95 -52.45 7.57 65.40
C ASP A 95 -51.78 6.25 64.99
N PRO A 96 -51.70 5.19 65.89
CA PRO A 96 -50.97 3.99 65.65
C PRO A 96 -51.60 3.12 64.54
N ASP A 97 -52.94 3.11 64.45
CA ASP A 97 -53.64 2.26 63.46
C ASP A 97 -53.51 2.87 62.06
N PHE A 98 -53.60 4.19 61.95
CA PHE A 98 -53.35 4.86 60.69
C PHE A 98 -51.88 4.67 60.25
N ARG A 99 -50.93 4.78 61.14
CA ARG A 99 -49.52 4.55 60.88
C ARG A 99 -49.32 3.10 60.40
N ALA A 100 -49.94 2.10 61.00
CA ALA A 100 -49.85 0.73 60.54
C ALA A 100 -50.41 0.56 59.12
N ARG A 101 -51.48 1.31 58.76
CA ARG A 101 -51.98 1.34 57.37
C ARG A 101 -51.00 1.98 56.40
N LEU A 102 -50.35 3.10 56.80
CA LEU A 102 -49.31 3.73 56.01
C LEU A 102 -48.14 2.74 55.76
N HIS A 103 -47.66 2.04 56.78
CA HIS A 103 -46.63 1.03 56.63
C HIS A 103 -47.04 -0.13 55.71
N LYS A 104 -48.30 -0.58 55.75
CA LYS A 104 -48.79 -1.61 54.82
C LYS A 104 -48.82 -1.11 53.38
N ARG A 105 -49.20 0.14 53.11
CA ARG A 105 -49.13 0.78 51.77
C ARG A 105 -47.70 0.95 51.31
N LEU A 106 -46.81 1.41 52.21
CA LEU A 106 -45.38 1.57 51.91
C LEU A 106 -44.75 0.24 51.50
N ALA A 107 -45.07 -0.86 52.16
CA ALA A 107 -44.56 -2.19 51.83
C ALA A 107 -44.93 -2.64 50.42
N ALA A 108 -45.99 -2.10 49.80
CA ALA A 108 -46.37 -2.34 48.41
C ALA A 108 -45.63 -1.46 47.40
N MET A 109 -44.85 -0.48 47.85
CA MET A 109 -44.15 0.50 47.03
C MET A 109 -42.65 0.52 47.37
N PRO A 110 -41.88 -0.47 46.95
CA PRO A 110 -40.45 -0.63 47.33
C PRO A 110 -39.54 0.53 46.85
N PHE A 111 -40.03 1.38 45.97
CA PHE A 111 -39.37 2.56 45.43
C PHE A 111 -39.70 3.85 46.24
N VAL A 112 -40.60 3.76 47.21
CA VAL A 112 -40.93 4.85 48.16
C VAL A 112 -40.26 4.51 49.48
N ARG A 113 -39.43 5.43 49.98
CA ARG A 113 -38.74 5.27 51.25
C ARG A 113 -39.68 5.54 52.42
N ALA A 114 -40.48 6.62 52.31
CA ALA A 114 -41.36 7.04 53.37
C ALA A 114 -42.65 7.65 52.84
N LEU A 115 -43.70 7.48 53.61
CA LEU A 115 -44.95 8.22 53.50
C LEU A 115 -45.09 9.07 54.74
N PHE A 116 -45.41 10.36 54.56
CA PHE A 116 -45.64 11.26 55.66
C PHE A 116 -46.73 12.28 55.34
N VAL A 117 -47.43 12.69 56.38
CA VAL A 117 -48.50 13.68 56.31
C VAL A 117 -48.03 14.93 57.00
N ILE A 118 -48.27 16.09 56.39
CA ILE A 118 -47.97 17.41 56.96
C ILE A 118 -49.30 18.17 57.19
N GLY A 119 -49.49 18.59 58.37
CA GLY A 119 -50.66 19.37 58.72
C GLY A 119 -50.66 20.81 58.16
N PRO A 120 -51.77 21.59 58.26
CA PRO A 120 -51.85 22.93 57.72
C PRO A 120 -50.87 23.90 58.41
N ASP A 121 -50.35 23.53 59.58
CA ASP A 121 -49.31 24.28 60.33
C ASP A 121 -47.89 24.04 59.81
N GLY A 122 -47.76 23.16 58.79
CA GLY A 122 -46.45 22.79 58.17
C GLY A 122 -45.61 21.79 58.97
N TYR A 123 -46.17 21.21 60.07
CA TYR A 123 -45.46 20.15 60.81
C TYR A 123 -45.92 18.75 60.38
N ILE A 124 -45.05 17.79 60.55
CA ILE A 124 -45.37 16.40 60.24
C ILE A 124 -46.31 15.84 61.27
N SER A 125 -47.48 15.35 60.87
CA SER A 125 -48.49 14.77 61.76
C SER A 125 -48.35 13.23 61.81
N HIS A 126 -47.98 12.56 60.71
CA HIS A 126 -47.78 11.12 60.61
C HIS A 126 -46.55 10.82 59.76
N ASP A 127 -45.82 9.83 60.15
CA ASP A 127 -44.55 9.47 59.48
C ASP A 127 -44.28 7.94 59.54
N THR A 128 -43.75 7.38 58.47
CA THR A 128 -43.35 5.98 58.42
C THR A 128 -41.85 5.76 58.63
N ASP A 129 -41.02 6.81 58.57
CA ASP A 129 -39.57 6.71 58.76
C ASP A 129 -39.14 6.56 60.20
N PHE A 130 -39.86 7.18 61.14
CA PHE A 130 -39.43 7.23 62.53
C PHE A 130 -40.47 6.61 63.47
N PRO A 131 -40.07 5.92 64.52
CA PRO A 131 -40.99 5.44 65.55
C PRO A 131 -41.78 6.53 66.27
N ALA A 132 -41.15 7.68 66.46
CA ALA A 132 -41.75 8.90 66.93
C ALA A 132 -41.56 10.01 65.92
N THR A 133 -42.67 10.62 65.44
CA THR A 133 -42.61 11.65 64.39
C THR A 133 -41.78 12.86 64.83
N PRO A 134 -40.72 13.22 64.11
CA PRO A 134 -39.88 14.34 64.51
C PRO A 134 -40.64 15.65 64.32
N ARG A 135 -40.55 16.56 65.30
CA ARG A 135 -41.17 17.88 65.21
C ARG A 135 -40.35 18.84 64.33
N VAL A 136 -40.39 18.60 63.04
CA VAL A 136 -39.68 19.38 62.01
C VAL A 136 -40.70 20.13 61.17
N SER A 137 -40.51 21.43 61.02
CA SER A 137 -41.33 22.24 60.11
C SER A 137 -40.83 22.04 58.66
N LEU A 138 -41.80 21.81 57.78
CA LEU A 138 -41.59 21.67 56.34
C LEU A 138 -42.40 22.68 55.54
N ALA A 139 -42.92 23.75 56.21
CA ALA A 139 -43.75 24.84 55.63
C ALA A 139 -42.99 25.62 54.54
N ASP A 140 -41.65 25.66 54.59
CA ASP A 140 -40.78 26.32 53.60
C ASP A 140 -40.50 25.48 52.39
N ARG A 141 -40.83 24.19 52.38
CA ARG A 141 -40.60 23.29 51.27
C ARG A 141 -41.50 23.58 50.05
N GLU A 142 -40.94 23.43 48.82
CA GLU A 142 -41.65 23.73 47.58
C GLU A 142 -42.98 23.00 47.47
N TYR A 143 -42.99 21.70 47.76
CA TYR A 143 -44.19 20.86 47.68
C TYR A 143 -45.29 21.28 48.67
N PHE A 144 -44.93 21.82 49.82
CA PHE A 144 -45.93 22.36 50.78
C PHE A 144 -46.53 23.70 50.29
N ARG A 145 -45.66 24.63 49.87
CA ARG A 145 -46.09 25.94 49.35
C ARG A 145 -46.93 25.81 48.08
N PHE A 146 -46.61 24.83 47.22
CA PHE A 146 -47.34 24.54 45.98
C PHE A 146 -48.83 24.28 46.33
N HIS A 147 -49.11 23.31 47.21
CA HIS A 147 -50.46 22.94 47.59
C HIS A 147 -51.17 23.97 48.54
N GLN A 148 -50.37 24.71 49.30
CA GLN A 148 -50.93 25.80 50.12
C GLN A 148 -51.45 26.96 49.25
N ALA A 149 -50.79 27.18 48.07
CA ALA A 149 -51.25 28.23 47.15
C ALA A 149 -52.44 27.77 46.29
N ASP A 150 -52.49 26.48 45.91
CA ASP A 150 -53.60 25.88 45.16
C ASP A 150 -53.78 24.42 45.58
N SER A 151 -54.78 24.18 46.45
CA SER A 151 -55.10 22.84 46.92
C SER A 151 -55.69 21.91 45.81
N SER A 152 -56.34 22.54 44.81
CA SER A 152 -56.91 21.78 43.66
C SER A 152 -55.89 21.34 42.63
N GLY A 153 -54.63 21.70 42.81
CA GLY A 153 -53.54 21.51 41.82
C GLY A 153 -53.15 20.05 41.50
N GLY A 154 -53.81 19.06 42.06
CA GLY A 154 -53.58 17.65 41.76
C GLY A 154 -52.24 17.10 42.28
N LEU A 155 -51.64 16.15 41.56
CA LEU A 155 -50.33 15.60 41.91
C LEU A 155 -49.22 16.62 41.63
N HIS A 156 -48.34 16.87 42.62
CA HIS A 156 -47.12 17.63 42.44
C HIS A 156 -45.88 16.71 42.55
N ILE A 157 -45.00 16.78 41.57
CA ILE A 157 -43.68 16.10 41.57
C ILE A 157 -42.63 17.20 41.75
N GLY A 158 -42.00 17.22 42.93
CA GLY A 158 -41.00 18.22 43.26
C GLY A 158 -39.60 17.88 42.75
N LYS A 159 -38.71 18.86 42.77
CA LYS A 159 -37.29 18.68 42.48
C LYS A 159 -36.63 17.80 43.54
N PRO A 160 -35.59 17.02 43.17
CA PRO A 160 -34.83 16.26 44.15
C PRO A 160 -34.29 17.14 45.26
N LEU A 161 -34.47 16.70 46.47
CA LEU A 161 -34.01 17.41 47.66
C LEU A 161 -33.51 16.43 48.73
N LYS A 162 -32.68 16.93 49.63
CA LYS A 162 -32.21 16.15 50.78
C LYS A 162 -33.16 16.20 51.93
N SER A 163 -33.40 15.04 52.53
CA SER A 163 -34.15 14.93 53.78
C SER A 163 -33.44 15.69 54.89
N ARG A 164 -34.20 16.47 55.69
CA ARG A 164 -33.65 17.19 56.86
C ARG A 164 -33.27 16.26 58.01
N SER A 165 -33.91 15.09 58.04
CA SER A 165 -33.73 14.13 59.14
C SER A 165 -32.65 13.09 58.84
N LEU A 166 -32.44 12.71 57.57
CA LEU A 166 -31.57 11.59 57.17
C LEU A 166 -30.46 11.94 56.18
N ASP A 167 -30.42 13.19 55.68
CA ASP A 167 -29.48 13.69 54.65
C ASP A 167 -29.40 12.82 53.38
N VAL A 168 -30.48 12.14 53.03
CA VAL A 168 -30.61 11.33 51.81
C VAL A 168 -31.44 12.05 50.76
N TRP A 169 -31.09 11.83 49.46
CA TRP A 169 -31.86 12.40 48.36
C TRP A 169 -33.19 11.69 48.17
N PHE A 170 -34.24 12.47 47.91
CA PHE A 170 -35.54 11.96 47.51
C PHE A 170 -36.25 12.91 46.55
N ILE A 171 -37.16 12.36 45.76
CA ILE A 171 -38.10 13.09 44.92
C ILE A 171 -39.43 13.10 45.67
N SER A 172 -39.98 14.30 45.92
CA SER A 172 -41.29 14.42 46.58
C SER A 172 -42.41 14.25 45.56
N MET A 173 -43.30 13.32 45.83
CA MET A 173 -44.61 13.26 45.19
C MET A 173 -45.65 13.61 46.25
N SER A 174 -46.52 14.60 46.00
CA SER A 174 -47.42 15.11 47.02
C SER A 174 -48.79 15.46 46.46
N ARG A 175 -49.80 15.31 47.34
CA ARG A 175 -51.16 15.77 47.09
C ARG A 175 -51.66 16.56 48.27
N ALA A 176 -52.52 17.53 47.98
CA ALA A 176 -53.26 18.25 49.01
C ALA A 176 -54.27 17.33 49.70
N ILE A 177 -54.57 17.69 50.96
CA ILE A 177 -55.70 17.20 51.76
C ILE A 177 -56.62 18.39 51.93
N GLU A 178 -57.87 18.20 51.59
CA GLU A 178 -58.88 19.28 51.70
C GLU A 178 -59.90 18.99 52.81
N THR A 179 -60.42 19.99 53.34
CA THR A 179 -61.63 19.88 54.21
C THR A 179 -62.85 19.64 53.31
N ALA A 180 -63.99 19.23 53.91
CA ALA A 180 -65.25 19.08 53.20
C ALA A 180 -65.71 20.41 52.52
N ASP A 181 -65.25 21.54 53.00
CA ASP A 181 -65.55 22.89 52.46
C ASP A 181 -64.52 23.34 51.41
N GLY A 182 -63.56 22.44 50.98
CA GLY A 182 -62.55 22.73 49.96
C GLY A 182 -61.36 23.58 50.45
N HIS A 183 -61.19 23.76 51.79
CA HIS A 183 -60.06 24.49 52.34
C HIS A 183 -58.83 23.54 52.51
N PHE A 184 -57.65 24.15 52.40
CA PHE A 184 -56.39 23.42 52.61
C PHE A 184 -56.29 22.89 54.06
N ALA A 185 -56.17 21.56 54.20
CA ALA A 185 -56.06 20.87 55.49
C ALA A 185 -54.67 20.25 55.71
N GLY A 186 -53.77 20.31 54.71
CA GLY A 186 -52.43 19.72 54.76
C GLY A 186 -52.06 19.03 53.46
N ILE A 187 -51.03 18.23 53.52
CA ILE A 187 -50.54 17.42 52.34
C ILE A 187 -50.14 16.05 52.79
N VAL A 188 -50.26 15.07 51.86
CA VAL A 188 -49.60 13.79 51.94
C VAL A 188 -48.43 13.75 50.98
N VAL A 189 -47.30 13.18 51.41
CA VAL A 189 -46.07 13.16 50.65
C VAL A 189 -45.51 11.73 50.62
N ALA A 190 -45.10 11.29 49.43
CA ALA A 190 -44.27 10.13 49.24
C ALA A 190 -42.83 10.56 48.91
N ALA A 191 -41.87 10.05 49.67
CA ALA A 191 -40.45 10.22 49.40
C ALA A 191 -39.96 9.12 48.46
N VAL A 192 -39.94 9.40 47.17
CA VAL A 192 -39.48 8.42 46.13
C VAL A 192 -37.96 8.41 46.08
N GLU A 193 -37.35 7.23 46.12
CA GLU A 193 -35.89 7.10 46.10
C GLU A 193 -35.34 7.14 44.68
N PRO A 194 -34.48 8.12 44.32
CA PRO A 194 -33.79 8.14 43.01
C PRO A 194 -32.95 6.89 42.74
N LEU A 195 -32.30 6.34 43.78
CA LEU A 195 -31.44 5.15 43.70
C LEU A 195 -32.19 3.85 43.37
N TYR A 196 -33.50 3.80 43.66
CA TYR A 196 -34.31 2.64 43.25
C TYR A 196 -34.32 2.48 41.72
N PHE A 197 -34.52 3.60 41.03
CA PHE A 197 -34.48 3.62 39.57
C PHE A 197 -33.10 3.19 39.03
N GLU A 198 -32.03 3.54 39.74
CA GLU A 198 -30.69 3.09 39.38
C GLU A 198 -30.58 1.55 39.40
N SER A 199 -30.92 0.93 40.52
CA SER A 199 -30.80 -0.53 40.70
C SER A 199 -31.67 -1.34 39.73
N PHE A 200 -32.83 -0.79 39.38
CA PHE A 200 -33.76 -1.39 38.42
C PHE A 200 -33.22 -1.30 37.00
N TYR A 201 -32.75 -0.11 36.58
CA TYR A 201 -32.29 0.13 35.22
C TYR A 201 -30.93 -0.46 34.91
N GLN A 202 -30.03 -0.60 35.89
CA GLN A 202 -28.75 -1.31 35.72
C GLN A 202 -28.94 -2.76 35.27
N ARG A 203 -30.02 -3.42 35.63
CA ARG A 203 -30.33 -4.80 35.23
C ARG A 203 -30.85 -4.91 33.80
N LEU A 204 -31.42 -3.83 33.28
CA LEU A 204 -32.03 -3.81 31.94
C LEU A 204 -31.09 -3.26 30.88
N LEU A 205 -30.18 -2.36 31.27
CA LEU A 205 -29.18 -1.83 30.37
C LEU A 205 -27.97 -2.75 30.30
N VAL A 206 -27.73 -3.31 29.11
CA VAL A 206 -26.51 -4.08 28.83
C VAL A 206 -25.41 -3.09 28.39
N GLY A 207 -24.29 -3.10 29.10
CA GLY A 207 -23.13 -2.27 28.75
C GLY A 207 -23.12 -0.87 29.39
N SER A 208 -22.63 0.13 28.66
CA SER A 208 -22.45 1.52 29.14
C SER A 208 -23.66 2.43 28.87
N GLY A 209 -24.87 1.87 28.87
CA GLY A 209 -26.10 2.61 28.71
C GLY A 209 -26.40 3.54 29.89
N VAL A 210 -27.14 4.61 29.61
CA VAL A 210 -27.57 5.61 30.61
C VAL A 210 -29.09 5.74 30.54
N THR A 211 -29.76 5.73 31.71
CA THR A 211 -31.15 6.15 31.84
C THR A 211 -31.21 7.40 32.71
N THR A 212 -31.99 8.36 32.30
CA THR A 212 -32.14 9.62 33.04
C THR A 212 -33.63 9.99 33.09
N LEU A 213 -34.09 10.38 34.26
CA LEU A 213 -35.41 10.95 34.47
C LEU A 213 -35.27 12.47 34.70
N PHE A 214 -36.07 13.23 34.00
CA PHE A 214 -36.13 14.68 34.15
C PHE A 214 -37.56 15.12 34.43
N LEU A 215 -37.72 16.28 35.10
CA LEU A 215 -38.96 17.04 34.99
C LEU A 215 -39.04 17.70 33.60
N GLU A 216 -40.23 18.07 33.17
CA GLU A 216 -40.46 18.74 31.89
C GLU A 216 -39.70 20.07 31.77
N ASP A 217 -39.42 20.75 32.90
CA ASP A 217 -38.58 21.97 32.96
C ASP A 217 -37.08 21.70 32.75
N GLY A 218 -36.67 20.43 32.51
CA GLY A 218 -35.29 20.00 32.33
C GLY A 218 -34.55 19.74 33.65
N THR A 219 -35.20 19.74 34.82
CA THR A 219 -34.55 19.38 36.08
C THR A 219 -34.28 17.88 36.16
N LEU A 220 -33.05 17.48 36.45
CA LEU A 220 -32.67 16.08 36.59
C LEU A 220 -33.21 15.48 37.87
N LEU A 221 -34.06 14.46 37.76
CA LEU A 221 -34.67 13.74 38.89
C LEU A 221 -33.81 12.54 39.34
N ALA A 222 -33.42 11.71 38.42
CA ALA A 222 -32.60 10.50 38.67
C ALA A 222 -31.76 10.15 37.43
N ARG A 223 -30.63 9.51 37.65
CA ARG A 223 -29.73 9.05 36.57
C ARG A 223 -29.06 7.73 36.95
N THR A 224 -28.90 6.86 35.96
CA THR A 224 -28.18 5.60 36.06
C THR A 224 -27.09 5.56 34.97
N PRO A 225 -25.81 5.45 35.32
CA PRO A 225 -25.22 5.47 36.65
C PRO A 225 -25.47 6.78 37.39
N ALA A 226 -25.54 6.74 38.74
CA ALA A 226 -25.81 7.89 39.56
C ALA A 226 -24.76 9.01 39.40
N ASP A 227 -25.22 10.25 39.37
CA ASP A 227 -24.40 11.45 39.41
C ASP A 227 -25.02 12.43 40.39
N GLU A 228 -24.56 12.37 41.65
CA GLU A 228 -25.07 13.23 42.70
C GLU A 228 -24.85 14.72 42.45
N GLN A 229 -23.77 15.06 41.66
CA GLN A 229 -23.49 16.46 41.35
C GLN A 229 -24.44 17.04 40.32
N ALA A 230 -24.98 16.18 39.44
CA ALA A 230 -25.94 16.58 38.42
C ALA A 230 -27.39 16.59 38.95
N MET A 231 -27.70 15.90 40.08
CA MET A 231 -29.04 15.76 40.64
C MET A 231 -29.63 17.12 41.01
N GLY A 232 -30.86 17.35 40.59
CA GLY A 232 -31.58 18.62 40.85
C GLY A 232 -31.12 19.79 39.96
N ARG A 233 -30.09 19.63 39.13
CA ARG A 233 -29.70 20.70 38.16
C ARG A 233 -30.65 20.74 36.97
N SER A 234 -30.85 21.95 36.45
CA SER A 234 -31.64 22.16 35.24
C SER A 234 -30.76 22.03 33.99
N PHE A 235 -31.24 21.27 33.02
CA PHE A 235 -30.68 21.08 31.69
C PHE A 235 -31.58 21.71 30.61
N ALA A 236 -32.47 22.65 31.01
CA ALA A 236 -33.26 23.46 30.08
C ALA A 236 -32.35 24.12 29.02
N GLY A 237 -32.76 24.11 27.76
CA GLY A 237 -31.96 24.66 26.64
C GLY A 237 -30.85 23.76 26.11
N ARG A 238 -30.64 22.57 26.66
CA ARG A 238 -29.74 21.52 26.11
C ARG A 238 -30.55 20.38 25.52
N GLU A 239 -29.92 19.51 24.70
CA GLU A 239 -30.59 18.25 24.31
C GLU A 239 -31.01 17.46 25.57
N PRO A 240 -32.24 16.97 25.65
CA PRO A 240 -33.32 17.02 24.64
C PRO A 240 -34.26 18.24 24.72
N PHE A 241 -34.07 19.18 25.67
CA PHE A 241 -35.06 20.22 26.05
C PHE A 241 -35.04 21.48 25.19
N HIS A 242 -34.10 21.63 24.25
CA HIS A 242 -34.06 22.83 23.38
C HIS A 242 -35.18 22.85 22.32
N ARG A 243 -35.94 21.78 22.19
CA ARG A 243 -37.10 21.64 21.30
C ARG A 243 -38.29 21.07 22.06
N PRO A 244 -39.52 21.36 21.63
CA PRO A 244 -40.70 20.78 22.24
C PRO A 244 -40.64 19.25 22.23
N LEU A 245 -40.93 18.62 23.34
CA LEU A 245 -40.97 17.18 23.51
C LEU A 245 -42.27 16.63 22.94
N PRO A 246 -42.23 15.66 22.03
CA PRO A 246 -43.45 15.05 21.48
C PRO A 246 -44.15 14.21 22.55
N LEU A 247 -45.47 14.22 22.50
CA LEU A 247 -46.32 13.28 23.26
C LEU A 247 -46.43 11.97 22.44
N GLY A 248 -46.42 10.85 23.12
CA GLY A 248 -46.76 9.55 22.55
C GLY A 248 -45.61 8.77 21.93
N ASN A 249 -44.78 9.39 21.08
CA ASN A 249 -43.71 8.69 20.43
C ASN A 249 -42.32 9.17 20.88
N PRO A 250 -41.35 8.22 21.07
CA PRO A 250 -39.99 8.59 21.39
C PRO A 250 -39.33 9.41 20.26
N ARG A 251 -38.58 10.40 20.64
CA ARG A 251 -37.69 11.12 19.72
C ARG A 251 -36.26 10.60 19.87
N LEU A 252 -35.60 10.40 18.75
CA LEU A 252 -34.22 9.92 18.71
C LEU A 252 -33.26 11.04 18.36
N ALA A 253 -32.08 11.04 18.98
CA ALA A 253 -31.00 11.96 18.67
C ALA A 253 -29.63 11.31 18.86
N TRP A 254 -28.70 11.69 17.98
CA TRP A 254 -27.27 11.40 18.13
C TRP A 254 -26.64 12.70 18.66
N TYR A 255 -26.06 12.66 19.85
CA TYR A 255 -25.53 13.86 20.50
C TYR A 255 -24.36 13.53 21.42
N GLU A 256 -23.65 14.57 21.82
CA GLU A 256 -22.65 14.50 22.87
C GLU A 256 -23.29 14.95 24.20
N SER A 257 -23.19 14.07 25.19
CA SER A 257 -23.84 14.32 26.49
C SER A 257 -23.23 15.52 27.20
N SER A 258 -24.05 16.46 27.57
CA SER A 258 -23.64 17.65 28.32
C SER A 258 -23.29 17.39 29.79
N ILE A 259 -23.49 16.16 30.28
CA ILE A 259 -23.17 15.74 31.64
C ILE A 259 -21.76 15.18 31.73
N ASP A 260 -21.37 14.30 30.80
CA ASP A 260 -20.12 13.55 30.85
C ASP A 260 -19.31 13.58 29.54
N GLY A 261 -19.73 14.33 28.52
CA GLY A 261 -19.01 14.49 27.26
C GLY A 261 -18.99 13.24 26.34
N ILE A 262 -19.74 12.19 26.66
CA ILE A 262 -19.74 10.96 25.88
C ILE A 262 -20.72 11.05 24.71
N ALA A 263 -20.28 10.67 23.51
CA ALA A 263 -21.15 10.60 22.35
C ALA A 263 -22.12 9.41 22.44
N ARG A 264 -23.43 9.69 22.29
CA ARG A 264 -24.51 8.71 22.47
C ARG A 264 -25.55 8.79 21.38
N VAL A 265 -26.25 7.68 21.17
CA VAL A 265 -27.57 7.65 20.57
C VAL A 265 -28.59 7.60 21.70
N ALA A 266 -29.53 8.52 21.71
CA ALA A 266 -30.55 8.62 22.76
C ALA A 266 -31.96 8.66 22.20
N GLY A 267 -32.86 8.05 22.94
CA GLY A 267 -34.29 8.26 22.82
C GLY A 267 -34.83 8.96 24.06
N TYR A 268 -35.80 9.83 23.88
CA TYR A 268 -36.48 10.48 24.98
C TYR A 268 -37.98 10.62 24.71
N GLN A 269 -38.76 10.44 25.76
CA GLN A 269 -40.22 10.46 25.71
C GLN A 269 -40.76 11.10 26.98
N ARG A 270 -41.76 11.94 26.81
CA ARG A 270 -42.53 12.51 27.91
C ARG A 270 -43.62 11.53 28.32
N LEU A 271 -43.87 11.39 29.63
CA LEU A 271 -45.03 10.66 30.16
C LEU A 271 -46.32 11.40 29.76
N GLU A 272 -47.38 10.66 29.54
CA GLU A 272 -48.68 11.22 29.15
C GLU A 272 -49.39 11.88 30.32
N SER A 273 -49.33 11.27 31.50
CA SER A 273 -50.10 11.67 32.69
C SER A 273 -49.32 12.56 33.65
N MET A 274 -48.00 12.69 33.49
CA MET A 274 -47.13 13.39 34.46
C MET A 274 -46.05 14.21 33.77
N PRO A 275 -45.58 15.33 34.39
CA PRO A 275 -44.55 16.21 33.80
C PRO A 275 -43.14 15.64 33.94
N VAL A 276 -42.95 14.36 33.52
CA VAL A 276 -41.69 13.64 33.61
C VAL A 276 -41.26 13.19 32.21
N VAL A 277 -39.97 13.26 31.95
CA VAL A 277 -39.33 12.85 30.71
C VAL A 277 -38.36 11.73 31.02
N VAL A 278 -38.49 10.63 30.30
CA VAL A 278 -37.54 9.51 30.32
C VAL A 278 -36.58 9.64 29.16
N LEU A 279 -35.29 9.55 29.45
CA LEU A 279 -34.21 9.50 28.46
C LEU A 279 -33.45 8.21 28.64
N VAL A 280 -33.27 7.47 27.54
CA VAL A 280 -32.37 6.30 27.47
C VAL A 280 -31.33 6.54 26.40
N ALA A 281 -30.07 6.37 26.75
CA ALA A 281 -28.97 6.60 25.82
C ALA A 281 -27.96 5.48 25.86
N LEU A 282 -27.49 5.05 24.67
CA LEU A 282 -26.45 4.05 24.50
C LEU A 282 -25.17 4.72 23.98
N ASN A 283 -24.03 4.23 24.43
CA ASN A 283 -22.72 4.72 23.97
C ASN A 283 -22.53 4.42 22.48
N ARG A 284 -22.26 5.48 21.69
CA ARG A 284 -22.03 5.38 20.24
C ARG A 284 -20.92 4.40 19.90
N ASP A 285 -19.81 4.43 20.66
CA ASP A 285 -18.65 3.60 20.38
C ASP A 285 -18.92 2.11 20.64
N GLU A 286 -19.76 1.82 21.63
CA GLU A 286 -20.16 0.46 21.96
C GLU A 286 -21.13 -0.10 20.91
N VAL A 287 -22.14 0.66 20.54
CA VAL A 287 -23.13 0.28 19.53
C VAL A 287 -22.47 0.05 18.17
N MET A 288 -21.52 0.91 17.80
CA MET A 288 -20.81 0.83 16.53
C MET A 288 -19.59 -0.10 16.56
N ARG A 289 -19.25 -0.72 17.68
CA ARG A 289 -18.05 -1.57 17.81
C ARG A 289 -18.08 -2.77 16.89
N LEU A 290 -19.19 -3.48 16.83
CA LEU A 290 -19.37 -4.65 15.96
C LEU A 290 -19.25 -4.24 14.48
N TRP A 291 -19.90 -3.14 14.11
CA TRP A 291 -19.76 -2.63 12.74
C TRP A 291 -18.32 -2.27 12.41
N ARG A 292 -17.59 -1.58 13.30
CA ARG A 292 -16.18 -1.22 13.05
C ARG A 292 -15.30 -2.45 12.85
N SER A 293 -15.50 -3.51 13.63
CA SER A 293 -14.74 -4.76 13.47
C SER A 293 -15.04 -5.43 12.12
N HIS A 294 -16.31 -5.51 11.72
CA HIS A 294 -16.69 -6.03 10.40
C HIS A 294 -16.17 -5.16 9.27
N ALA A 295 -16.27 -3.84 9.38
CA ALA A 295 -15.75 -2.89 8.39
C ALA A 295 -14.22 -3.03 8.23
N ALA A 296 -13.47 -3.20 9.33
CA ALA A 296 -12.03 -3.41 9.28
C ALA A 296 -11.65 -4.70 8.53
N VAL A 297 -12.37 -5.81 8.79
CA VAL A 297 -12.14 -7.09 8.10
C VAL A 297 -12.49 -6.98 6.61
N THR A 298 -13.62 -6.34 6.28
CA THR A 298 -14.05 -6.12 4.89
C THR A 298 -13.06 -5.26 4.13
N LEU A 299 -12.58 -4.16 4.74
CA LEU A 299 -11.54 -3.31 4.14
C LEU A 299 -10.21 -4.04 3.95
N ALA A 300 -9.76 -4.81 4.96
CA ALA A 300 -8.54 -5.60 4.83
C ALA A 300 -8.64 -6.63 3.71
N GLY A 301 -9.77 -7.36 3.63
CA GLY A 301 -10.04 -8.30 2.53
C GLY A 301 -10.06 -7.61 1.16
N GLY A 302 -10.68 -6.44 1.07
CA GLY A 302 -10.71 -5.62 -0.14
C GLY A 302 -9.32 -5.16 -0.58
N VAL A 303 -8.50 -4.69 0.33
CA VAL A 303 -7.11 -4.29 0.05
C VAL A 303 -6.28 -5.47 -0.45
N ILE A 304 -6.41 -6.64 0.20
CA ILE A 304 -5.71 -7.86 -0.22
C ILE A 304 -6.15 -8.25 -1.64
N LEU A 305 -7.45 -8.23 -1.92
CA LEU A 305 -7.99 -8.58 -3.25
C LEU A 305 -7.47 -7.64 -4.34
N LEU A 306 -7.47 -6.33 -4.09
CA LEU A 306 -6.93 -5.33 -5.02
C LEU A 306 -5.41 -5.47 -5.20
N ALA A 307 -4.67 -5.79 -4.14
CA ALA A 307 -3.24 -6.05 -4.21
C ALA A 307 -2.93 -7.31 -5.04
N LEU A 308 -3.71 -8.38 -4.88
CA LEU A 308 -3.60 -9.60 -5.69
C LEU A 308 -3.92 -9.33 -7.17
N LEU A 309 -4.93 -8.53 -7.48
CA LEU A 309 -5.26 -8.11 -8.83
C LEU A 309 -4.11 -7.31 -9.46
N ALA A 310 -3.54 -6.36 -8.71
CA ALA A 310 -2.39 -5.57 -9.15
C ALA A 310 -1.14 -6.44 -9.38
N LEU A 311 -0.89 -7.40 -8.49
CA LEU A 311 0.21 -8.36 -8.63
C LEU A 311 0.04 -9.24 -9.87
N LEU A 312 -1.16 -9.77 -10.10
CA LEU A 312 -1.47 -10.58 -11.27
C LEU A 312 -1.26 -9.79 -12.57
N GLU A 313 -1.74 -8.55 -12.62
CA GLU A 313 -1.52 -7.66 -13.76
C GLU A 313 -0.03 -7.35 -13.97
N TRP A 314 0.73 -7.14 -12.91
CA TRP A 314 2.17 -6.93 -12.98
C TRP A 314 2.91 -8.18 -13.51
N LEU A 315 2.55 -9.38 -13.03
CA LEU A 315 3.14 -10.65 -13.49
C LEU A 315 2.84 -10.89 -14.96
N THR A 316 1.61 -10.68 -15.40
CA THR A 316 1.21 -10.86 -16.81
C THR A 316 1.95 -9.89 -17.73
N ARG A 317 2.09 -8.62 -17.34
CA ARG A 317 2.89 -7.63 -18.08
C ARG A 317 4.37 -8.02 -18.14
N ARG A 318 4.92 -8.49 -17.02
CA ARG A 318 6.32 -8.94 -16.96
C ARG A 318 6.58 -10.12 -17.90
N ASN A 319 5.68 -11.10 -17.91
CA ASN A 319 5.82 -12.28 -18.79
C ASN A 319 5.71 -11.90 -20.27
N ARG A 320 4.75 -11.07 -20.67
CA ARG A 320 4.64 -10.57 -22.04
C ARG A 320 5.89 -9.86 -22.53
N ARG A 321 6.48 -8.99 -21.71
CA ARG A 321 7.75 -8.32 -22.04
C ARG A 321 8.91 -9.31 -22.25
N ARG A 322 8.95 -10.40 -21.47
CA ARG A 322 9.95 -11.46 -21.64
C ARG A 322 9.77 -12.23 -22.94
N GLU A 323 8.54 -12.57 -23.29
CA GLU A 323 8.19 -13.24 -24.54
C GLU A 323 8.53 -12.39 -25.76
N GLU A 324 8.21 -11.10 -25.75
CA GLU A 324 8.57 -10.18 -26.83
C GLU A 324 10.09 -10.08 -27.01
N ALA A 325 10.85 -9.96 -25.90
CA ALA A 325 12.30 -9.91 -25.96
C ALA A 325 12.91 -11.23 -26.48
N ALA A 326 12.33 -12.37 -26.10
CA ALA A 326 12.78 -13.69 -26.58
C ALA A 326 12.50 -13.86 -28.09
N ARG A 327 11.31 -13.44 -28.56
CA ARG A 327 10.95 -13.44 -29.98
C ARG A 327 11.92 -12.61 -30.83
N LEU A 328 12.22 -11.39 -30.41
CA LEU A 328 13.16 -10.52 -31.14
C LEU A 328 14.58 -11.12 -31.22
N ARG A 329 15.02 -11.80 -30.16
CA ARG A 329 16.32 -12.52 -30.17
C ARG A 329 16.31 -13.68 -31.18
N LEU A 330 15.25 -14.49 -31.15
CA LEU A 330 15.07 -15.61 -32.05
C LEU A 330 15.07 -15.17 -33.54
N GLU A 331 14.30 -14.11 -33.86
CA GLU A 331 14.27 -13.55 -35.21
C GLU A 331 15.67 -13.09 -35.69
N LYS A 332 16.42 -12.44 -34.78
CA LYS A 332 17.79 -12.00 -35.09
C LYS A 332 18.72 -13.20 -35.37
N THR A 333 18.64 -14.23 -34.54
CA THR A 333 19.46 -15.45 -34.73
C THR A 333 19.12 -16.15 -36.04
N GLN A 334 17.82 -16.33 -36.35
CA GLN A 334 17.37 -16.93 -37.60
C GLN A 334 17.84 -16.16 -38.85
N ARG A 335 17.83 -14.82 -38.80
CA ARG A 335 18.37 -13.99 -39.90
C ARG A 335 19.87 -14.19 -40.09
N LEU A 336 20.62 -14.26 -39.00
CA LEU A 336 22.07 -14.52 -39.07
C LEU A 336 22.39 -15.92 -39.62
N GLU A 337 21.66 -16.94 -39.20
CA GLU A 337 21.80 -18.31 -39.73
C GLU A 337 21.46 -18.40 -41.22
N ALA A 338 20.37 -17.72 -41.64
CA ALA A 338 20.00 -17.69 -43.05
C ALA A 338 21.08 -16.98 -43.90
N LEU A 339 21.62 -15.86 -43.39
CA LEU A 339 22.72 -15.14 -44.05
C LEU A 339 23.98 -15.97 -44.12
N GLY A 340 24.31 -16.74 -43.07
CA GLY A 340 25.44 -17.65 -43.01
C GLY A 340 25.36 -18.76 -44.05
N ARG A 341 24.21 -19.40 -44.18
CA ARG A 341 23.98 -20.44 -45.22
C ARG A 341 24.10 -19.89 -46.64
N PHE A 342 23.53 -18.68 -46.88
CA PHE A 342 23.59 -18.03 -48.19
C PHE A 342 25.03 -17.62 -48.56
N ALA A 343 25.77 -17.03 -47.61
CA ALA A 343 27.17 -16.67 -47.80
C ALA A 343 28.05 -17.92 -48.08
N GLY A 344 27.75 -19.05 -47.42
CA GLY A 344 28.44 -20.31 -47.64
C GLY A 344 28.30 -20.86 -49.08
N GLY A 345 27.09 -20.79 -49.63
CA GLY A 345 26.83 -21.20 -51.01
C GLY A 345 27.55 -20.31 -52.04
N ILE A 346 27.41 -18.98 -51.89
CA ILE A 346 28.08 -18.03 -52.81
C ILE A 346 29.62 -18.18 -52.76
N ALA A 347 30.18 -18.36 -51.59
CA ALA A 347 31.61 -18.50 -51.44
C ALA A 347 32.16 -19.76 -52.10
N HIS A 348 31.44 -20.88 -52.01
CA HIS A 348 31.77 -22.11 -52.70
C HIS A 348 31.80 -21.92 -54.22
N ASP A 349 30.78 -21.30 -54.78
CA ASP A 349 30.62 -21.09 -56.22
C ASP A 349 31.66 -20.09 -56.77
N CYS A 350 31.89 -18.98 -56.05
CA CYS A 350 32.98 -18.04 -56.38
C CYS A 350 34.36 -18.70 -56.33
N GLY A 351 34.59 -19.53 -55.30
CA GLY A 351 35.86 -20.28 -55.19
C GLY A 351 36.08 -21.23 -56.36
N ASN A 352 35.04 -21.87 -56.91
CA ASN A 352 35.06 -22.71 -58.06
C ASN A 352 35.40 -21.92 -59.35
N LEU A 353 34.77 -20.79 -59.58
CA LEU A 353 35.03 -19.91 -60.71
C LEU A 353 36.46 -19.41 -60.71
N MET A 354 36.96 -18.93 -59.55
CA MET A 354 38.35 -18.47 -59.44
C MET A 354 39.37 -19.58 -59.71
N ARG A 355 39.10 -20.82 -59.30
CA ARG A 355 39.97 -22.00 -59.63
C ARG A 355 40.01 -22.27 -61.13
N LEU A 356 38.87 -22.20 -61.82
CA LEU A 356 38.80 -22.38 -63.28
C LEU A 356 39.59 -21.30 -64.02
N ILE A 357 39.43 -20.02 -63.64
CA ILE A 357 40.15 -18.91 -64.26
C ILE A 357 41.65 -19.04 -63.99
N ARG A 358 42.08 -19.43 -62.80
CA ARG A 358 43.47 -19.65 -62.43
C ARG A 358 44.08 -20.82 -63.25
N SER A 359 43.36 -21.95 -63.45
CA SER A 359 43.78 -23.03 -64.30
C SER A 359 43.98 -22.57 -65.73
N ALA A 360 43.11 -21.76 -66.29
CA ALA A 360 43.22 -21.21 -67.65
C ALA A 360 44.43 -20.26 -67.76
N THR A 361 44.72 -19.42 -66.75
CA THR A 361 45.94 -18.56 -66.77
C THR A 361 47.24 -19.34 -66.68
N ILE A 362 47.27 -20.48 -65.96
CA ILE A 362 48.46 -21.37 -65.88
C ILE A 362 48.70 -22.03 -67.21
N VAL A 363 47.66 -22.50 -67.93
CA VAL A 363 47.76 -23.11 -69.23
C VAL A 363 48.18 -22.12 -70.32
N LEU A 364 47.74 -20.89 -70.25
CA LEU A 364 48.08 -19.82 -71.20
C LEU A 364 49.49 -19.28 -71.03
N ARG A 365 50.07 -19.32 -69.83
CA ARG A 365 51.40 -18.79 -69.53
C ARG A 365 52.50 -19.28 -70.42
N PRO A 366 52.75 -20.62 -70.69
CA PRO A 366 53.77 -21.10 -71.57
C PRO A 366 53.51 -20.78 -73.06
N ILE A 367 52.23 -20.53 -73.45
CA ILE A 367 51.85 -20.22 -74.84
C ILE A 367 52.22 -18.80 -75.24
N VAL A 368 52.32 -17.89 -74.26
CA VAL A 368 52.58 -16.46 -74.48
C VAL A 368 53.88 -15.97 -73.84
N ASP A 369 54.79 -16.87 -73.48
CA ASP A 369 55.99 -16.55 -72.67
C ASP A 369 56.96 -15.62 -73.41
N ASP A 370 56.98 -15.59 -74.78
CA ASP A 370 57.76 -14.66 -75.60
C ASP A 370 57.16 -13.22 -75.66
N ARG A 371 56.00 -12.97 -75.10
CA ARG A 371 55.33 -11.64 -75.12
C ARG A 371 55.31 -11.04 -73.75
N LYS A 372 56.25 -10.14 -73.43
CA LYS A 372 56.40 -9.52 -72.10
C LYS A 372 55.13 -8.91 -71.57
N GLU A 373 54.30 -8.30 -72.42
CA GLU A 373 53.06 -7.64 -72.01
C GLU A 373 51.96 -8.64 -71.65
N ALA A 374 51.85 -9.77 -72.33
CA ALA A 374 50.92 -10.86 -72.03
C ALA A 374 51.26 -11.56 -70.71
N VAL A 375 52.52 -11.76 -70.40
CA VAL A 375 53.02 -12.34 -69.15
C VAL A 375 52.71 -11.38 -67.98
N ARG A 376 52.84 -10.06 -68.18
CA ARG A 376 52.47 -9.06 -67.20
C ARG A 376 50.96 -9.09 -66.90
N LEU A 377 50.10 -9.08 -67.93
CA LEU A 377 48.65 -9.18 -67.80
C LEU A 377 48.18 -10.46 -67.10
N LEU A 378 48.78 -11.62 -67.41
CA LEU A 378 48.48 -12.86 -66.69
C LEU A 378 48.88 -12.80 -65.22
N GLY A 379 49.98 -12.08 -64.90
CA GLY A 379 50.39 -11.82 -63.51
C GLY A 379 49.38 -10.98 -62.76
N GLU A 380 48.86 -9.94 -63.42
CA GLU A 380 47.81 -9.06 -62.83
C GLU A 380 46.48 -9.81 -62.61
N ILE A 381 46.06 -10.66 -63.54
CA ILE A 381 44.89 -11.53 -63.37
C ILE A 381 45.12 -12.50 -62.21
N GLY A 382 46.29 -13.13 -62.07
CA GLY A 382 46.66 -14.01 -60.98
C GLY A 382 46.54 -13.30 -59.60
N ALA A 383 47.09 -12.10 -59.51
CA ALA A 383 47.02 -11.27 -58.29
C ALA A 383 45.56 -10.91 -57.90
N THR A 384 44.75 -10.54 -58.91
CA THR A 384 43.33 -10.24 -58.72
C THR A 384 42.53 -11.47 -58.27
N LEU A 385 42.81 -12.63 -58.78
CA LEU A 385 42.17 -13.89 -58.35
C LEU A 385 42.55 -14.25 -56.91
N ASP A 386 43.81 -14.08 -56.54
CA ASP A 386 44.25 -14.33 -55.15
C ASP A 386 43.62 -13.35 -54.17
N ALA A 387 43.47 -12.09 -54.54
CA ALA A 387 42.73 -11.08 -53.76
C ALA A 387 41.24 -11.45 -53.63
N GLY A 388 40.58 -11.85 -54.70
CA GLY A 388 39.20 -12.30 -54.70
C GLY A 388 38.96 -13.55 -53.82
N ARG A 389 39.88 -14.53 -53.89
CA ARG A 389 39.86 -15.74 -53.05
C ARG A 389 40.02 -15.40 -51.56
N ALA A 390 40.89 -14.47 -51.23
CA ALA A 390 41.04 -13.97 -49.85
C ALA A 390 39.75 -13.31 -49.33
N LEU A 391 39.06 -12.53 -50.17
CA LEU A 391 37.78 -11.90 -49.82
C LEU A 391 36.68 -12.92 -49.53
N VAL A 392 36.55 -13.93 -50.40
CA VAL A 392 35.56 -15.01 -50.26
C VAL A 392 35.80 -15.85 -49.01
N ASN A 393 37.07 -16.20 -48.74
CA ASN A 393 37.42 -16.95 -47.54
C ASN A 393 37.11 -16.14 -46.25
N ARG A 394 37.31 -14.82 -46.26
CA ARG A 394 36.95 -13.95 -45.13
C ARG A 394 35.44 -13.83 -44.92
N LEU A 395 34.63 -13.78 -45.99
CA LEU A 395 33.16 -13.84 -45.92
C LEU A 395 32.68 -15.16 -45.31
N LEU A 396 33.31 -16.28 -45.67
CA LEU A 396 33.03 -17.61 -45.11
C LEU A 396 33.33 -17.69 -43.60
N THR A 397 34.45 -17.11 -43.18
CA THR A 397 34.85 -17.07 -41.76
C THR A 397 33.87 -16.27 -40.92
N TYR A 398 33.27 -15.19 -41.48
CA TYR A 398 32.23 -14.42 -40.80
C TYR A 398 30.88 -15.17 -40.74
N ALA A 399 30.55 -15.93 -41.77
CA ALA A 399 29.27 -16.64 -41.90
C ALA A 399 29.23 -18.02 -41.22
N ARG A 400 30.37 -18.65 -41.03
CA ARG A 400 30.53 -19.89 -40.25
C ARG A 400 31.11 -19.54 -38.89
N ASN A 401 30.42 -19.88 -37.83
CA ASN A 401 31.02 -19.98 -36.51
C ASN A 401 31.96 -21.20 -36.53
N PRO A 402 33.27 -21.07 -36.64
CA PRO A 402 34.14 -22.25 -36.64
C PRO A 402 34.04 -22.93 -35.28
N ASP A 403 33.99 -24.28 -35.28
CA ASP A 403 34.11 -25.05 -34.04
C ASP A 403 35.46 -24.70 -33.39
N ILE A 404 35.40 -24.08 -32.21
CA ILE A 404 36.57 -23.62 -31.46
C ILE A 404 37.14 -24.79 -30.69
N HIS A 405 38.41 -25.06 -30.87
CA HIS A 405 39.16 -26.02 -30.08
C HIS A 405 39.93 -25.32 -28.95
N LEU A 406 39.21 -25.06 -27.83
CA LEU A 406 39.82 -24.44 -26.66
C LEU A 406 40.70 -25.44 -25.91
N GLU A 407 42.00 -25.16 -25.81
CA GLU A 407 42.98 -25.87 -25.00
C GLU A 407 43.65 -24.92 -23.99
N VAL A 408 44.21 -25.44 -22.91
CA VAL A 408 44.95 -24.64 -21.94
C VAL A 408 46.37 -24.42 -22.47
N ALA A 409 46.76 -23.19 -22.68
CA ALA A 409 48.06 -22.80 -23.16
C ALA A 409 48.62 -21.59 -22.41
N ASP A 410 49.93 -21.51 -22.26
CA ASP A 410 50.59 -20.31 -21.70
C ASP A 410 50.72 -19.25 -22.78
N LEU A 411 50.13 -18.08 -22.57
CA LEU A 411 50.11 -17.00 -23.54
C LEU A 411 51.51 -16.43 -23.83
N ARG A 412 52.46 -16.56 -22.94
CA ARG A 412 53.86 -16.13 -23.15
C ARG A 412 54.51 -16.99 -24.22
N ASP A 413 54.30 -18.30 -24.15
CA ASP A 413 54.84 -19.28 -25.11
C ASP A 413 54.18 -19.04 -26.47
N LEU A 414 52.84 -18.83 -26.50
CA LEU A 414 52.12 -18.53 -27.73
C LEU A 414 52.55 -17.23 -28.39
N VAL A 415 52.80 -16.15 -27.63
CA VAL A 415 53.35 -14.90 -28.17
C VAL A 415 54.75 -15.11 -28.71
N SER A 416 55.60 -15.89 -28.00
CA SER A 416 56.96 -16.23 -28.45
C SER A 416 56.96 -17.05 -29.75
N GLU A 417 56.06 -18.02 -29.86
CA GLU A 417 55.84 -18.83 -31.10
C GLU A 417 55.28 -17.96 -32.24
N THR A 418 54.46 -16.97 -31.95
CA THR A 418 53.83 -16.07 -32.93
C THR A 418 54.78 -14.96 -33.38
N TRP A 419 55.82 -14.63 -32.58
CA TRP A 419 56.74 -13.53 -32.85
C TRP A 419 57.39 -13.57 -34.26
N PRO A 420 57.87 -14.71 -34.80
CA PRO A 420 58.41 -14.72 -36.16
C PRO A 420 57.40 -14.32 -37.24
N LEU A 421 56.14 -14.76 -37.08
CA LEU A 421 55.02 -14.39 -37.96
C LEU A 421 54.65 -12.91 -37.81
N ALA A 422 54.62 -12.40 -36.59
CA ALA A 422 54.37 -11.01 -36.31
C ALA A 422 55.45 -10.10 -36.92
N ARG A 423 56.71 -10.45 -36.76
CA ARG A 423 57.84 -9.72 -37.37
C ARG A 423 57.78 -9.76 -38.91
N GLN A 424 57.44 -10.86 -39.51
CA GLN A 424 57.24 -10.96 -40.95
C GLN A 424 56.08 -10.08 -41.43
N ALA A 425 54.96 -10.05 -40.67
CA ALA A 425 53.80 -9.22 -40.98
C ALA A 425 54.07 -7.71 -40.83
N ALA A 426 54.89 -7.32 -39.87
CA ALA A 426 55.29 -5.93 -39.64
C ALA A 426 56.16 -5.38 -40.80
N GLY A 427 56.97 -6.23 -41.47
CA GLY A 427 57.86 -5.81 -42.57
C GLY A 427 59.17 -5.17 -42.12
N PRO A 428 60.03 -4.77 -43.07
CA PRO A 428 61.40 -4.35 -42.74
C PRO A 428 61.52 -2.97 -42.08
N GLY A 429 60.51 -2.09 -42.15
CA GLY A 429 60.51 -0.76 -41.61
C GLY A 429 60.01 -0.62 -40.18
N VAL A 430 59.52 -1.70 -39.58
CA VAL A 430 58.89 -1.68 -38.24
C VAL A 430 59.60 -2.60 -37.30
N GLU A 431 60.01 -2.08 -36.12
CA GLU A 431 60.63 -2.86 -35.06
C GLU A 431 59.56 -3.56 -34.21
N VAL A 432 59.62 -4.89 -34.02
CA VAL A 432 58.72 -5.66 -33.16
C VAL A 432 59.45 -6.08 -31.91
N VAL A 433 58.99 -5.61 -30.75
CA VAL A 433 59.55 -5.91 -29.42
C VAL A 433 58.55 -6.65 -28.59
N THR A 434 59.00 -7.63 -27.78
CA THR A 434 58.14 -8.36 -26.84
C THR A 434 58.51 -8.03 -25.40
N ALA A 435 57.49 -7.79 -24.52
CA ALA A 435 57.64 -7.57 -23.10
C ALA A 435 56.79 -8.60 -22.35
N LEU A 436 57.40 -9.74 -21.99
CA LEU A 436 56.71 -10.87 -21.38
C LEU A 436 56.92 -10.87 -19.86
N SER A 437 55.84 -11.05 -19.07
CA SER A 437 55.89 -11.25 -17.63
C SER A 437 56.70 -12.52 -17.27
N ARG A 438 57.25 -12.54 -16.06
CA ARG A 438 57.92 -13.75 -15.52
C ARG A 438 56.90 -14.79 -15.03
N ASP A 439 55.70 -14.38 -14.66
CA ASP A 439 54.68 -15.26 -14.13
C ASP A 439 53.96 -16.03 -15.23
N ALA A 440 53.64 -17.30 -14.99
CA ALA A 440 52.89 -18.14 -15.93
C ALA A 440 51.51 -17.55 -16.21
N ALA A 441 51.07 -17.61 -17.44
CA ALA A 441 49.83 -17.03 -17.95
C ALA A 441 48.93 -18.07 -18.67
N PRO A 442 48.55 -19.18 -17.99
CA PRO A 442 47.71 -20.21 -18.61
C PRO A 442 46.29 -19.68 -18.83
N CYS A 443 45.82 -19.77 -20.08
CA CYS A 443 44.47 -19.40 -20.48
C CYS A 443 43.86 -20.48 -21.36
N ARG A 444 42.53 -20.58 -21.35
CA ARG A 444 41.81 -21.50 -22.23
C ARG A 444 41.53 -20.82 -23.56
N ILE A 445 42.21 -21.29 -24.62
CA ILE A 445 42.34 -20.57 -25.89
C ILE A 445 42.51 -21.50 -27.07
N ASP A 446 42.06 -21.05 -28.24
CA ASP A 446 42.41 -21.69 -29.54
C ASP A 446 43.69 -21.05 -30.08
N ARG A 447 44.76 -21.85 -30.18
CA ARG A 447 46.10 -21.39 -30.59
C ARG A 447 46.12 -20.76 -31.98
N ALA A 448 45.43 -21.35 -32.93
CA ALA A 448 45.40 -20.86 -34.32
C ALA A 448 44.68 -19.52 -34.42
N GLN A 449 43.56 -19.37 -33.71
CA GLN A 449 42.83 -18.11 -33.69
C GLN A 449 43.56 -17.01 -32.92
N PHE A 450 44.26 -17.36 -31.83
CA PHE A 450 45.12 -16.41 -31.12
C PHE A 450 46.24 -15.88 -32.00
N GLN A 451 46.96 -16.77 -32.71
CA GLN A 451 48.01 -16.37 -33.64
C GLN A 451 47.46 -15.45 -34.74
N ALA A 452 46.30 -15.80 -35.32
CA ALA A 452 45.64 -14.97 -36.32
C ALA A 452 45.23 -13.59 -35.73
N ALA A 453 44.76 -13.54 -34.50
CA ALA A 453 44.40 -12.29 -33.80
C ALA A 453 45.62 -11.37 -33.60
N ILE A 454 46.75 -11.93 -33.12
CA ILE A 454 48.01 -11.15 -32.96
C ILE A 454 48.51 -10.64 -34.31
N VAL A 455 48.54 -11.48 -35.35
CA VAL A 455 48.94 -11.05 -36.69
C VAL A 455 48.04 -9.95 -37.25
N ASN A 456 46.70 -10.03 -37.04
CA ASN A 456 45.77 -9.00 -37.45
C ASN A 456 46.04 -7.65 -36.73
N LEU A 457 46.35 -7.67 -35.42
CA LEU A 457 46.70 -6.50 -34.68
C LEU A 457 48.01 -5.87 -35.16
N VAL A 458 49.02 -6.68 -35.43
CA VAL A 458 50.30 -6.24 -35.97
C VAL A 458 50.17 -5.62 -37.38
N LEU A 459 49.33 -6.22 -38.25
CA LEU A 459 49.04 -5.64 -39.57
C LEU A 459 48.32 -4.28 -39.44
N ASN A 460 47.39 -4.13 -38.53
CA ASN A 460 46.74 -2.84 -38.29
C ASN A 460 47.74 -1.78 -37.77
N ALA A 461 48.60 -2.18 -36.84
CA ALA A 461 49.64 -1.33 -36.28
C ALA A 461 50.64 -0.87 -37.38
N ARG A 462 51.14 -1.78 -38.22
CA ARG A 462 52.01 -1.46 -39.36
C ARG A 462 51.33 -0.44 -40.29
N ASP A 463 50.09 -0.69 -40.63
CA ASP A 463 49.35 0.17 -41.58
C ASP A 463 49.09 1.56 -41.01
N ALA A 464 49.15 1.74 -39.67
CA ALA A 464 49.16 3.06 -39.01
C ALA A 464 50.51 3.74 -38.95
N MET A 465 51.61 3.07 -39.42
CA MET A 465 53.00 3.55 -39.37
C MET A 465 53.65 3.49 -40.74
N PRO A 466 53.22 4.26 -41.74
CA PRO A 466 53.76 4.20 -43.12
C PRO A 466 55.25 4.55 -43.22
N ASP A 467 55.77 5.35 -42.33
CA ASP A 467 57.16 5.78 -42.29
C ASP A 467 58.04 4.94 -41.37
N GLY A 468 57.52 3.78 -40.90
CA GLY A 468 58.15 2.93 -39.91
C GLY A 468 57.82 3.31 -38.49
N GLY A 469 58.26 2.48 -37.52
CA GLY A 469 57.96 2.70 -36.09
C GLY A 469 58.24 1.45 -35.28
N ARG A 470 57.63 1.41 -34.09
CA ARG A 470 57.79 0.27 -33.15
C ARG A 470 56.45 -0.31 -32.72
N ILE A 471 56.37 -1.62 -32.72
CA ILE A 471 55.25 -2.41 -32.16
C ILE A 471 55.75 -3.14 -30.94
N THR A 472 55.06 -2.94 -29.77
CA THR A 472 55.36 -3.65 -28.55
C THR A 472 54.23 -4.66 -28.26
N ILE A 473 54.56 -5.94 -28.16
CA ILE A 473 53.63 -6.99 -27.75
C ILE A 473 53.95 -7.37 -26.30
N SER A 474 53.02 -7.11 -25.37
CA SER A 474 53.23 -7.40 -23.96
C SER A 474 52.22 -8.43 -23.41
N VAL A 475 52.69 -9.24 -22.45
CA VAL A 475 51.87 -10.18 -21.68
C VAL A 475 52.09 -9.92 -20.21
N GLN A 476 51.01 -9.63 -19.49
CA GLN A 476 51.06 -9.36 -18.04
C GLN A 476 49.93 -10.09 -17.34
N ARG A 477 50.21 -10.66 -16.15
CA ARG A 477 49.19 -11.17 -15.25
C ARG A 477 48.69 -10.02 -14.36
N VAL A 478 47.39 -9.87 -14.24
CA VAL A 478 46.75 -8.78 -13.50
C VAL A 478 45.70 -9.38 -12.57
N GLU A 479 45.77 -9.02 -11.30
CA GLU A 479 44.72 -9.34 -10.34
C GLU A 479 43.64 -8.23 -10.38
N ASP A 480 42.40 -8.60 -10.54
CA ASP A 480 41.25 -7.69 -10.51
C ASP A 480 40.22 -8.17 -9.47
N ILE A 481 39.45 -7.27 -8.87
CA ILE A 481 38.41 -7.59 -7.90
C ILE A 481 37.05 -7.37 -8.59
N ASP A 482 36.34 -8.46 -8.87
CA ASP A 482 34.99 -8.42 -9.40
C ASP A 482 33.96 -8.68 -8.29
N VAL A 483 32.66 -8.51 -8.58
CA VAL A 483 31.52 -8.71 -7.67
C VAL A 483 31.49 -10.11 -7.04
N SER A 484 32.16 -11.09 -7.69
CA SER A 484 32.28 -12.50 -7.23
C SER A 484 33.54 -12.80 -6.43
N GLY A 485 34.47 -11.83 -6.26
CA GLY A 485 35.75 -12.02 -5.55
C GLY A 485 36.97 -11.71 -6.41
N LYS A 486 38.15 -12.19 -5.97
CA LYS A 486 39.41 -11.99 -6.66
C LYS A 486 39.46 -12.88 -7.91
N VAL A 487 39.61 -12.25 -9.10
CA VAL A 487 39.73 -12.92 -10.39
C VAL A 487 41.07 -12.56 -11.02
N ASP A 488 41.84 -13.57 -11.41
CA ASP A 488 43.12 -13.38 -12.09
C ASP A 488 42.90 -13.32 -13.61
N TRP A 489 43.50 -12.32 -14.22
CA TRP A 489 43.43 -12.06 -15.65
C TRP A 489 44.81 -12.02 -16.28
N VAL A 490 44.89 -12.34 -17.57
CA VAL A 490 46.08 -12.09 -18.39
C VAL A 490 45.72 -11.01 -19.40
N ASP A 491 46.49 -9.93 -19.38
CA ASP A 491 46.42 -8.83 -20.35
C ASP A 491 47.47 -9.08 -21.44
N VAL A 492 47.05 -9.28 -22.68
CA VAL A 492 47.88 -9.26 -23.87
C VAL A 492 47.65 -7.95 -24.58
N SER A 493 48.69 -7.11 -24.74
CA SER A 493 48.56 -5.84 -25.41
C SER A 493 49.46 -5.77 -26.64
N VAL A 494 48.95 -5.22 -27.74
CA VAL A 494 49.70 -4.82 -28.91
C VAL A 494 49.63 -3.29 -28.99
N GLU A 495 50.78 -2.65 -28.91
CA GLU A 495 50.92 -1.19 -28.89
C GLU A 495 51.83 -0.73 -30.02
N ASP A 496 51.39 0.31 -30.76
CA ASP A 496 52.13 0.99 -31.81
C ASP A 496 52.30 2.47 -31.49
N ASP A 497 53.34 3.07 -32.10
CA ASP A 497 53.62 4.50 -32.06
C ASP A 497 53.14 5.26 -33.35
N GLY A 498 52.09 4.73 -33.97
CA GLY A 498 51.55 5.22 -35.23
C GLY A 498 50.62 6.43 -35.10
N ALA A 499 49.84 6.71 -36.15
CA ALA A 499 48.97 7.89 -36.28
C ALA A 499 47.85 7.95 -35.24
N GLY A 500 47.48 6.86 -34.57
CA GLY A 500 46.37 6.80 -33.60
C GLY A 500 44.99 7.03 -34.22
N MET A 501 43.97 7.15 -33.35
CA MET A 501 42.57 7.27 -33.76
C MET A 501 41.82 8.34 -32.94
N SER A 502 40.87 9.01 -33.59
CA SER A 502 39.91 9.90 -32.88
C SER A 502 38.88 9.05 -32.13
N ASP A 503 38.17 9.68 -31.15
CA ASP A 503 37.13 9.01 -30.37
C ASP A 503 35.97 8.46 -31.22
N ASP A 504 35.64 9.13 -32.33
CA ASP A 504 34.57 8.65 -33.22
C ASP A 504 34.98 7.40 -33.99
N ILE A 505 36.22 7.34 -34.45
CA ILE A 505 36.82 6.19 -35.13
C ILE A 505 36.96 5.02 -34.13
N ARG A 506 37.47 5.30 -32.94
CA ARG A 506 37.64 4.28 -31.89
C ARG A 506 36.34 3.59 -31.53
N ARG A 507 35.19 4.33 -31.48
CA ARG A 507 33.87 3.75 -31.21
C ARG A 507 33.36 2.81 -32.29
N GLN A 508 33.76 3.02 -33.53
CA GLN A 508 33.36 2.22 -34.70
C GLN A 508 34.42 1.17 -35.11
N ALA A 509 35.58 1.16 -34.45
CA ALA A 509 36.71 0.31 -34.82
C ALA A 509 36.39 -1.20 -34.79
N PHE A 510 35.42 -1.62 -33.98
CA PHE A 510 34.95 -3.01 -33.91
C PHE A 510 33.74 -3.29 -34.81
N ASP A 511 33.18 -2.28 -35.48
CA ASP A 511 32.06 -2.50 -36.40
C ASP A 511 32.54 -3.27 -37.62
N PRO A 512 31.88 -4.36 -38.02
CA PRO A 512 32.24 -5.09 -39.21
C PRO A 512 32.21 -4.21 -40.47
N PHE A 513 33.22 -4.34 -41.34
CA PHE A 513 33.38 -3.57 -42.57
C PHE A 513 33.74 -2.09 -42.36
N PHE A 514 33.99 -1.64 -41.16
CA PHE A 514 34.52 -0.29 -40.92
C PHE A 514 36.01 -0.21 -41.24
N THR A 515 36.41 0.68 -42.16
CA THR A 515 37.78 0.92 -42.52
C THR A 515 38.00 2.37 -42.94
N MET A 516 39.17 2.92 -42.65
CA MET A 516 39.60 4.29 -43.07
C MET A 516 40.55 4.25 -44.29
N LYS A 517 40.90 3.05 -44.80
CA LYS A 517 41.82 2.93 -45.91
C LYS A 517 41.10 3.21 -47.23
N GLU A 518 41.68 4.14 -48.01
CA GLU A 518 41.23 4.46 -49.36
C GLU A 518 41.65 3.32 -50.32
N ASP A 519 40.88 3.10 -51.40
CA ASP A 519 41.13 2.13 -52.49
C ASP A 519 41.04 0.64 -52.16
N GLY A 520 40.19 0.22 -51.23
CA GLY A 520 39.90 -1.23 -51.03
C GLY A 520 41.04 -2.04 -50.40
N ALA A 521 42.14 -1.42 -49.97
CA ALA A 521 43.26 -2.10 -49.32
C ALA A 521 42.97 -2.56 -47.89
N GLY A 522 41.88 -2.09 -47.27
CA GLY A 522 41.43 -2.49 -45.92
C GLY A 522 39.95 -2.98 -45.93
N HIS A 523 39.70 -4.18 -45.48
CA HIS A 523 38.36 -4.80 -45.54
C HIS A 523 37.52 -4.56 -44.26
N GLY A 524 38.06 -3.88 -43.26
CA GLY A 524 37.34 -3.53 -42.00
C GLY A 524 36.88 -4.70 -41.14
N MET A 525 37.46 -5.89 -41.28
CA MET A 525 37.05 -7.11 -40.54
C MET A 525 38.05 -7.56 -39.47
N GLY A 526 39.27 -7.05 -39.47
CA GLY A 526 40.35 -7.55 -38.60
C GLY A 526 40.03 -7.41 -37.10
N LEU A 527 39.63 -6.20 -36.66
CA LEU A 527 39.30 -5.92 -35.24
C LEU A 527 38.00 -6.61 -34.79
N SER A 528 37.00 -6.72 -35.66
CA SER A 528 35.75 -7.44 -35.34
C SER A 528 35.98 -8.96 -35.18
N GLN A 529 36.92 -9.55 -35.92
CA GLN A 529 37.33 -10.96 -35.74
C GLN A 529 38.08 -11.17 -34.43
N VAL A 530 38.98 -10.25 -34.07
CA VAL A 530 39.67 -10.31 -32.78
C VAL A 530 38.67 -10.20 -31.62
N GLN A 531 37.69 -9.30 -31.73
CA GLN A 531 36.65 -9.14 -30.71
C GLN A 531 35.82 -10.42 -30.54
N GLU A 532 35.42 -11.08 -31.64
CA GLU A 532 34.64 -12.30 -31.59
C GLU A 532 35.44 -13.46 -30.98
N PHE A 533 36.72 -13.62 -31.37
CA PHE A 533 37.62 -14.58 -30.75
C PHE A 533 37.76 -14.38 -29.24
N VAL A 534 38.01 -13.13 -28.81
CA VAL A 534 38.13 -12.78 -27.37
C VAL A 534 36.85 -13.10 -26.62
N ARG A 535 35.68 -12.80 -27.20
CA ARG A 535 34.36 -13.10 -26.62
C ARG A 535 34.16 -14.62 -26.44
N GLN A 536 34.64 -15.43 -27.40
CA GLN A 536 34.55 -16.90 -27.36
C GLN A 536 35.43 -17.50 -26.27
N CYS A 537 36.55 -16.83 -25.94
CA CYS A 537 37.43 -17.18 -24.82
C CYS A 537 36.98 -16.58 -23.48
N ALA A 538 35.72 -16.09 -23.36
CA ALA A 538 35.18 -15.39 -22.18
C ALA A 538 36.02 -14.17 -21.74
N GLY A 539 36.73 -13.55 -22.67
CA GLY A 539 37.61 -12.40 -22.45
C GLY A 539 36.95 -11.06 -22.74
N ARG A 540 37.76 -9.99 -22.57
CA ARG A 540 37.40 -8.60 -22.89
C ARG A 540 38.47 -7.99 -23.79
N ILE A 541 38.10 -7.03 -24.66
CA ILE A 541 39.02 -6.29 -25.51
C ILE A 541 38.77 -4.81 -25.41
N ASP A 542 39.82 -4.03 -25.24
CA ASP A 542 39.78 -2.56 -25.12
C ASP A 542 40.76 -1.94 -26.13
N ILE A 543 40.43 -0.75 -26.65
CA ILE A 543 41.30 0.08 -27.49
C ILE A 543 41.57 1.40 -26.79
N PHE A 544 42.84 1.69 -26.58
CA PHE A 544 43.35 2.98 -26.11
C PHE A 544 44.09 3.62 -27.25
N SER A 545 43.65 4.79 -27.74
CA SER A 545 44.27 5.47 -28.88
C SER A 545 44.00 6.96 -28.79
N ARG A 546 45.02 7.75 -29.20
CA ARG A 546 44.90 9.18 -29.39
C ARG A 546 45.61 9.55 -30.70
N VAL A 547 45.07 10.54 -31.39
CA VAL A 547 45.67 11.02 -32.66
C VAL A 547 47.09 11.52 -32.39
N GLY A 548 48.07 10.94 -33.13
CA GLY A 548 49.51 11.25 -33.03
C GLY A 548 50.25 10.59 -31.85
N GLU A 549 49.57 9.81 -30.98
CA GLU A 549 50.22 9.13 -29.84
C GLU A 549 50.23 7.58 -30.00
N GLY A 550 49.73 7.05 -31.15
CA GLY A 550 49.65 5.63 -31.40
C GLY A 550 48.39 4.96 -30.88
N THR A 551 48.40 3.62 -30.93
CA THR A 551 47.26 2.78 -30.49
C THR A 551 47.75 1.61 -29.63
N ARG A 552 47.02 1.34 -28.53
CA ARG A 552 47.17 0.13 -27.74
C ARG A 552 45.87 -0.66 -27.76
N VAL A 553 45.90 -1.86 -28.29
CA VAL A 553 44.80 -2.83 -28.21
C VAL A 553 45.11 -3.83 -27.12
N ARG A 554 44.26 -3.92 -26.09
CA ARG A 554 44.42 -4.81 -24.96
C ARG A 554 43.37 -5.92 -25.02
N ILE A 555 43.82 -7.17 -25.01
CA ILE A 555 43.02 -8.40 -24.88
C ILE A 555 43.19 -8.89 -23.46
N ARG A 556 42.09 -9.04 -22.72
CA ARG A 556 42.07 -9.55 -21.35
C ARG A 556 41.39 -10.91 -21.33
N LEU A 557 42.09 -11.94 -20.88
CA LEU A 557 41.63 -13.33 -20.85
C LEU A 557 41.67 -13.86 -19.41
N PRO A 558 40.67 -14.67 -18.97
CA PRO A 558 40.67 -15.25 -17.63
C PRO A 558 41.81 -16.29 -17.50
N VAL A 559 42.50 -16.26 -16.35
CA VAL A 559 43.49 -17.29 -16.00
C VAL A 559 42.76 -18.60 -15.72
N GLU A 560 43.23 -19.69 -16.33
CA GLU A 560 42.75 -21.03 -15.99
C GLU A 560 43.50 -21.51 -14.72
N ASN A 561 42.85 -21.43 -13.56
CA ASN A 561 43.40 -21.91 -12.29
C ASN A 561 43.11 -23.41 -12.18
N GLY A 562 44.04 -24.27 -12.58
CA GLY A 562 43.87 -25.71 -12.43
C GLY A 562 44.83 -26.57 -13.27
N LEU A 563 46.08 -26.62 -12.90
CA LEU A 563 46.99 -27.76 -13.09
C LEU A 563 47.79 -27.93 -11.82
#